data_eda9b759b340a2b5d1e80a6b1b6ce947
#
_entry.id   eda9b759b340a2b5d1e80a6b1b6ce947
#
_cell.length_a   1.000
_cell.length_b   1.000
_cell.length_c   1.000
_cell.angle_alpha   90.00
_cell.angle_beta   90.00
_cell.angle_gamma   90.00
#
_symmetry.space_group_name_H-M   'P 1'
#
loop_
_entity.id
_entity.type
_entity.pdbx_description
1 polymer ?
#
loop_
_entity_poly.entity_id
_entity_poly.type
_entity_poly.pdbx_seq_one_letter_code
_entity_poly.pdbx_strand_id
1 'polypeptide(L)'
;MPAQTAWRHWVEAARLRTLAAAVIPVMVGTALAAAHRGARYADAAICLAFALLVQIGTNFANDYYDFVKGADTAARVGPRRAVAAGLIAAPAMRRAMALVLAAAFLVGLLLLRSGGWILLPVGIVSILCGLAYTGGPWPLGYNGLGDLFVFIFFGLVAVDTTFYVQVGYVTSDVTSCAAAIGLLASNILVPNNYRDAETDAAAGKKTLVVRFGKKFAVWQYGLSATVALLCPLALRLYGYGWAVLLPLVLAPGGFALTRRLAASREPAEQIALLGDTAKFLAAFGVLLSAGVWFGK
;
A
#
# COMPACT_ATOMS: atom_id res chain seq x y z
N MET A 1 -28.89 11.69 14.02
CA MET A 1 -27.53 11.53 14.61
C MET A 1 -26.83 12.87 14.54
N PRO A 2 -26.16 13.37 15.60
CA PRO A 2 -25.46 14.65 15.55
C PRO A 2 -24.34 14.62 14.52
N ALA A 3 -24.17 15.73 13.79
CA ALA A 3 -23.19 15.87 12.69
C ALA A 3 -21.75 15.52 13.08
N GLN A 4 -21.38 15.65 14.35
CA GLN A 4 -20.06 15.28 14.88
C GLN A 4 -19.75 13.78 14.84
N THR A 5 -20.76 12.89 14.71
CA THR A 5 -20.55 11.43 14.58
C THR A 5 -20.41 11.01 13.10
N ALA A 6 -21.03 11.74 12.18
CA ALA A 6 -21.03 11.35 10.76
C ALA A 6 -19.65 11.44 10.10
N TRP A 7 -18.85 12.49 10.35
CA TRP A 7 -17.52 12.63 9.75
C TRP A 7 -16.53 11.56 10.24
N ARG A 8 -16.68 11.10 11.50
CA ARG A 8 -15.82 10.03 12.06
C ARG A 8 -15.96 8.73 11.27
N HIS A 9 -17.15 8.39 10.80
CA HIS A 9 -17.38 7.19 9.98
C HIS A 9 -16.68 7.27 8.62
N TRP A 10 -16.60 8.47 8.03
CA TRP A 10 -15.82 8.69 6.80
C TRP A 10 -14.32 8.56 7.03
N VAL A 11 -13.81 9.06 8.14
CA VAL A 11 -12.39 8.90 8.51
C VAL A 11 -12.05 7.43 8.78
N GLU A 12 -12.94 6.69 9.46
CA GLU A 12 -12.79 5.25 9.65
C GLU A 12 -12.78 4.50 8.31
N ALA A 13 -13.70 4.83 7.40
CA ALA A 13 -13.77 4.25 6.07
C ALA A 13 -12.54 4.56 5.20
N ALA A 14 -11.93 5.75 5.36
CA ALA A 14 -10.68 6.13 4.70
C ALA A 14 -9.46 5.32 5.19
N ARG A 15 -9.55 4.63 6.35
CA ARG A 15 -8.52 3.72 6.91
C ARG A 15 -7.15 4.38 7.01
N LEU A 16 -7.02 5.41 7.85
CA LEU A 16 -5.78 6.17 8.01
C LEU A 16 -4.53 5.29 8.22
N ARG A 17 -4.69 4.11 8.86
CA ARG A 17 -3.57 3.16 9.09
C ARG A 17 -2.95 2.62 7.79
N THR A 18 -3.70 2.59 6.69
CA THR A 18 -3.20 2.11 5.39
C THR A 18 -2.60 3.24 4.54
N LEU A 19 -2.76 4.50 4.94
CA LEU A 19 -2.22 5.64 4.19
C LEU A 19 -0.69 5.68 4.20
N ALA A 20 -0.04 5.06 5.18
CA ALA A 20 1.41 4.90 5.17
C ALA A 20 1.90 4.24 3.86
N ALA A 21 1.15 3.25 3.34
CA ALA A 21 1.46 2.60 2.07
C ALA A 21 1.41 3.57 0.87
N ALA A 22 0.64 4.66 0.94
CA ALA A 22 0.60 5.69 -0.11
C ALA A 22 1.68 6.77 0.08
N VAL A 23 1.99 7.13 1.34
CA VAL A 23 2.95 8.20 1.68
C VAL A 23 4.40 7.74 1.46
N ILE A 24 4.74 6.55 1.94
CA ILE A 24 6.12 6.07 1.98
C ILE A 24 6.74 5.94 0.57
N PRO A 25 6.06 5.36 -0.45
CA PRO A 25 6.61 5.30 -1.80
C PRO A 25 6.97 6.68 -2.36
N VAL A 26 6.09 7.67 -2.17
CA VAL A 26 6.32 9.05 -2.65
C VAL A 26 7.50 9.68 -1.91
N MET A 27 7.61 9.48 -0.61
CA MET A 27 8.74 9.98 0.17
C MET A 27 10.06 9.38 -0.31
N VAL A 28 10.12 8.06 -0.51
CA VAL A 28 11.33 7.36 -1.00
C VAL A 28 11.69 7.80 -2.41
N GLY A 29 10.72 7.86 -3.34
CA GLY A 29 10.94 8.34 -4.71
C GLY A 29 11.46 9.79 -4.75
N THR A 30 10.96 10.64 -3.85
CA THR A 30 11.42 12.04 -3.73
C THR A 30 12.82 12.13 -3.12
N ALA A 31 13.15 11.32 -2.11
CA ALA A 31 14.49 11.29 -1.54
C ALA A 31 15.54 10.83 -2.58
N LEU A 32 15.19 9.83 -3.38
CA LEU A 32 16.00 9.37 -4.50
C LEU A 32 16.18 10.47 -5.56
N ALA A 33 15.10 11.19 -5.91
CA ALA A 33 15.18 12.32 -6.83
C ALA A 33 16.11 13.43 -6.31
N ALA A 34 16.09 13.70 -5.00
CA ALA A 34 17.01 14.65 -4.38
C ALA A 34 18.46 14.17 -4.44
N ALA A 35 18.73 12.89 -4.18
CA ALA A 35 20.05 12.30 -4.32
C ALA A 35 20.57 12.37 -5.77
N HIS A 36 19.69 12.30 -6.76
CA HIS A 36 20.00 12.53 -8.18
C HIS A 36 19.98 14.02 -8.59
N ARG A 37 19.90 14.96 -7.63
CA ARG A 37 19.90 16.41 -7.83
C ARG A 37 18.77 16.94 -8.73
N GLY A 38 17.65 16.21 -8.78
CA GLY A 38 16.50 16.52 -9.62
C GLY A 38 15.19 16.71 -8.85
N ALA A 39 15.21 16.86 -7.50
CA ALA A 39 14.01 16.96 -6.69
C ALA A 39 13.15 18.18 -7.07
N ARG A 40 11.88 17.92 -7.38
CA ARG A 40 10.84 18.92 -7.65
C ARG A 40 9.68 18.71 -6.66
N TYR A 41 9.74 19.40 -5.52
CA TYR A 41 8.83 19.17 -4.40
C TYR A 41 7.36 19.48 -4.72
N ALA A 42 7.08 20.38 -5.67
CA ALA A 42 5.72 20.63 -6.15
C ALA A 42 5.15 19.39 -6.85
N ASP A 43 5.94 18.75 -7.72
CA ASP A 43 5.54 17.50 -8.38
C ASP A 43 5.40 16.34 -7.39
N ALA A 44 6.29 16.25 -6.40
CA ALA A 44 6.19 15.29 -5.30
C ALA A 44 4.89 15.48 -4.49
N ALA A 45 4.48 16.71 -4.21
CA ALA A 45 3.23 17.02 -3.53
C ALA A 45 2.00 16.59 -4.35
N ILE A 46 2.02 16.76 -5.68
CA ILE A 46 0.96 16.29 -6.58
C ILE A 46 0.94 14.76 -6.60
N CYS A 47 2.09 14.09 -6.68
CA CYS A 47 2.18 12.62 -6.55
C CYS A 47 1.59 12.12 -5.24
N LEU A 48 1.90 12.80 -4.13
CA LEU A 48 1.35 12.46 -2.80
C LEU A 48 -0.17 12.63 -2.76
N ALA A 49 -0.68 13.74 -3.27
CA ALA A 49 -2.12 13.99 -3.33
C ALA A 49 -2.83 12.92 -4.19
N PHE A 50 -2.27 12.58 -5.36
CA PHE A 50 -2.78 11.49 -6.21
C PHE A 50 -2.80 10.16 -5.47
N ALA A 51 -1.69 9.76 -4.86
CA ALA A 51 -1.55 8.49 -4.15
C ALA A 51 -2.53 8.38 -2.98
N LEU A 52 -2.70 9.45 -2.19
CA LEU A 52 -3.65 9.51 -1.08
C LEU A 52 -5.10 9.41 -1.57
N LEU A 53 -5.45 10.11 -2.63
CA LEU A 53 -6.81 10.07 -3.20
C LEU A 53 -7.12 8.69 -3.78
N VAL A 54 -6.20 8.07 -4.52
CA VAL A 54 -6.38 6.70 -5.02
C VAL A 54 -6.53 5.72 -3.86
N GLN A 55 -5.71 5.83 -2.82
CA GLN A 55 -5.79 4.95 -1.64
C GLN A 55 -7.14 5.08 -0.91
N ILE A 56 -7.61 6.32 -0.68
CA ILE A 56 -8.90 6.57 -0.03
C ILE A 56 -10.04 6.06 -0.92
N GLY A 57 -10.00 6.36 -2.22
CA GLY A 57 -11.00 5.89 -3.19
C GLY A 57 -11.07 4.36 -3.26
N THR A 58 -9.91 3.68 -3.23
CA THR A 58 -9.82 2.21 -3.15
C THR A 58 -10.39 1.67 -1.84
N ASN A 59 -10.15 2.33 -0.70
CA ASN A 59 -10.74 1.93 0.57
C ASN A 59 -12.27 2.05 0.55
N PHE A 60 -12.81 3.11 -0.07
CA PHE A 60 -14.25 3.28 -0.26
C PHE A 60 -14.83 2.25 -1.25
N ALA A 61 -14.09 1.92 -2.32
CA ALA A 61 -14.45 0.86 -3.25
C ALA A 61 -14.53 -0.50 -2.53
N ASN A 62 -13.54 -0.82 -1.70
CA ASN A 62 -13.52 -2.05 -0.93
C ASN A 62 -14.71 -2.14 0.04
N ASP A 63 -15.06 -1.03 0.72
CA ASP A 63 -16.20 -1.01 1.65
C ASP A 63 -17.54 -1.20 0.89
N TYR A 64 -17.68 -0.55 -0.28
CA TYR A 64 -18.88 -0.66 -1.10
C TYR A 64 -19.03 -2.04 -1.77
N TYR A 65 -17.98 -2.52 -2.46
CA TYR A 65 -18.08 -3.75 -3.24
C TYR A 65 -18.10 -5.01 -2.38
N ASP A 66 -17.36 -5.06 -1.25
CA ASP A 66 -17.43 -6.18 -0.30
C ASP A 66 -18.85 -6.31 0.30
N PHE A 67 -19.52 -5.17 0.58
CA PHE A 67 -20.91 -5.15 1.02
C PHE A 67 -21.86 -5.68 -0.07
N VAL A 68 -21.77 -5.15 -1.31
CA VAL A 68 -22.64 -5.55 -2.43
C VAL A 68 -22.49 -7.03 -2.77
N LYS A 69 -21.28 -7.59 -2.62
CA LYS A 69 -21.00 -9.01 -2.87
C LYS A 69 -21.31 -9.91 -1.68
N GLY A 70 -21.78 -9.35 -0.56
CA GLY A 70 -22.07 -10.13 0.65
C GLY A 70 -20.83 -10.72 1.34
N ALA A 71 -19.62 -10.21 1.04
CA ALA A 71 -18.39 -10.68 1.65
C ALA A 71 -18.20 -10.16 3.08
N ASP A 72 -18.86 -9.06 3.44
CA ASP A 72 -18.83 -8.47 4.78
C ASP A 72 -20.03 -9.00 5.60
N THR A 73 -19.91 -10.23 6.09
CA THR A 73 -20.92 -10.89 6.93
C THR A 73 -20.77 -10.54 8.42
N ALA A 74 -21.78 -10.88 9.23
CA ALA A 74 -21.71 -10.73 10.70
C ALA A 74 -20.59 -11.58 11.35
N ALA A 75 -20.12 -12.63 10.67
CA ALA A 75 -19.01 -13.47 11.11
C ALA A 75 -17.62 -12.84 10.90
N ARG A 76 -17.56 -11.66 10.26
CA ARG A 76 -16.30 -10.95 10.02
C ARG A 76 -15.65 -10.49 11.32
N VAL A 77 -14.41 -10.87 11.53
CA VAL A 77 -13.62 -10.58 12.74
C VAL A 77 -12.75 -9.30 12.59
N GLY A 78 -12.64 -8.75 11.38
CA GLY A 78 -11.81 -7.59 11.07
C GLY A 78 -12.41 -6.24 11.52
N PRO A 79 -11.71 -5.13 11.29
CA PRO A 79 -12.21 -3.79 11.58
C PRO A 79 -13.58 -3.55 10.95
N ARG A 80 -14.41 -2.79 11.65
CA ARG A 80 -15.78 -2.47 11.26
C ARG A 80 -15.83 -1.84 9.87
N ARG A 81 -16.77 -2.31 9.03
CA ARG A 81 -17.05 -1.75 7.70
C ARG A 81 -18.21 -0.77 7.80
N ALA A 82 -18.03 0.43 7.27
CA ALA A 82 -19.01 1.50 7.45
C ALA A 82 -20.34 1.20 6.75
N VAL A 83 -20.31 0.61 5.55
CA VAL A 83 -21.54 0.26 4.81
C VAL A 83 -22.22 -0.95 5.43
N ALA A 84 -21.49 -2.04 5.70
CA ALA A 84 -22.06 -3.25 6.29
C ALA A 84 -22.63 -3.01 7.70
N ALA A 85 -22.07 -2.06 8.44
CA ALA A 85 -22.55 -1.66 9.76
C ALA A 85 -23.71 -0.65 9.72
N GLY A 86 -24.19 -0.24 8.53
CA GLY A 86 -25.26 0.75 8.37
C GLY A 86 -24.91 2.18 8.76
N LEU A 87 -23.61 2.48 8.94
CA LEU A 87 -23.12 3.82 9.33
C LEU A 87 -23.10 4.78 8.17
N ILE A 88 -22.84 4.28 6.96
CA ILE A 88 -22.86 5.04 5.70
C ILE A 88 -23.71 4.23 4.73
N ALA A 89 -24.71 4.89 4.10
CA ALA A 89 -25.55 4.27 3.09
C ALA A 89 -24.72 3.88 1.85
N ALA A 90 -24.94 2.67 1.29
CA ALA A 90 -24.22 2.20 0.11
C ALA A 90 -24.22 3.16 -1.09
N PRO A 91 -25.35 3.85 -1.44
CA PRO A 91 -25.33 4.86 -2.49
C PRO A 91 -24.44 6.08 -2.16
N ALA A 92 -24.32 6.46 -0.88
CA ALA A 92 -23.44 7.55 -0.46
C ALA A 92 -21.98 7.15 -0.59
N MET A 93 -21.61 5.92 -0.16
CA MET A 93 -20.27 5.37 -0.32
C MET A 93 -19.86 5.29 -1.79
N ARG A 94 -20.76 4.81 -2.67
CA ARG A 94 -20.51 4.76 -4.11
C ARG A 94 -20.26 6.15 -4.71
N ARG A 95 -21.03 7.17 -4.30
CA ARG A 95 -20.83 8.56 -4.76
C ARG A 95 -19.48 9.10 -4.25
N ALA A 96 -19.16 8.91 -2.98
CA ALA A 96 -17.89 9.36 -2.40
C ALA A 96 -16.68 8.70 -3.09
N MET A 97 -16.74 7.38 -3.33
CA MET A 97 -15.75 6.66 -4.13
C MET A 97 -15.54 7.31 -5.50
N ALA A 98 -16.62 7.53 -6.25
CA ALA A 98 -16.54 8.12 -7.59
C ALA A 98 -15.96 9.54 -7.56
N LEU A 99 -16.37 10.38 -6.61
CA LEU A 99 -15.87 11.75 -6.46
C LEU A 99 -14.38 11.78 -6.10
N VAL A 100 -13.96 10.94 -5.16
CA VAL A 100 -12.55 10.88 -4.74
C VAL A 100 -11.65 10.37 -5.87
N LEU A 101 -12.07 9.34 -6.62
CA LEU A 101 -11.30 8.83 -7.75
C LEU A 101 -11.30 9.81 -8.94
N ALA A 102 -12.40 10.55 -9.18
CA ALA A 102 -12.42 11.64 -10.15
C ALA A 102 -11.46 12.77 -9.76
N ALA A 103 -11.43 13.13 -8.47
CA ALA A 103 -10.45 14.10 -7.95
C ALA A 103 -9.01 13.59 -8.12
N ALA A 104 -8.75 12.30 -7.86
CA ALA A 104 -7.46 11.68 -8.13
C ALA A 104 -7.07 11.81 -9.60
N PHE A 105 -7.99 11.51 -10.51
CA PHE A 105 -7.75 11.65 -11.95
C PHE A 105 -7.39 13.08 -12.34
N LEU A 106 -8.17 14.08 -11.87
CA LEU A 106 -7.90 15.49 -12.14
C LEU A 106 -6.56 15.97 -11.58
N VAL A 107 -6.21 15.54 -10.37
CA VAL A 107 -4.87 15.80 -9.78
C VAL A 107 -3.78 15.13 -10.59
N GLY A 108 -3.99 13.88 -11.04
CA GLY A 108 -3.04 13.14 -11.88
C GLY A 108 -2.75 13.83 -13.21
N LEU A 109 -3.75 14.52 -13.81
CA LEU A 109 -3.54 15.29 -15.05
C LEU A 109 -2.50 16.40 -14.89
N LEU A 110 -2.33 16.95 -13.70
CA LEU A 110 -1.33 17.98 -13.45
C LEU A 110 0.11 17.45 -13.65
N LEU A 111 0.34 16.15 -13.44
CA LEU A 111 1.63 15.51 -13.62
C LEU A 111 2.05 15.39 -15.08
N LEU A 112 1.11 15.48 -16.02
CA LEU A 112 1.42 15.43 -17.47
C LEU A 112 2.34 16.56 -17.89
N ARG A 113 2.30 17.69 -17.18
CA ARG A 113 3.18 18.85 -17.45
C ARG A 113 4.66 18.52 -17.19
N SER A 114 4.92 17.64 -16.24
CA SER A 114 6.26 17.32 -15.76
C SER A 114 6.78 16.00 -16.31
N GLY A 115 5.91 14.99 -16.43
CA GLY A 115 6.30 13.63 -16.85
C GLY A 115 5.78 13.22 -18.23
N GLY A 116 5.04 14.12 -18.93
CA GLY A 116 4.54 13.84 -20.28
C GLY A 116 3.35 12.87 -20.32
N TRP A 117 2.88 12.59 -21.53
CA TRP A 117 1.67 11.81 -21.78
C TRP A 117 1.71 10.35 -21.33
N ILE A 118 2.92 9.81 -21.10
CA ILE A 118 3.08 8.43 -20.57
C ILE A 118 2.40 8.26 -19.20
N LEU A 119 2.27 9.33 -18.42
CA LEU A 119 1.63 9.29 -17.11
C LEU A 119 0.11 9.13 -17.19
N LEU A 120 -0.53 9.48 -18.31
CA LEU A 120 -1.96 9.32 -18.45
C LEU A 120 -2.41 7.85 -18.34
N PRO A 121 -1.87 6.91 -19.15
CA PRO A 121 -2.20 5.50 -18.98
C PRO A 121 -1.79 4.95 -17.61
N VAL A 122 -0.66 5.37 -17.04
CA VAL A 122 -0.23 4.95 -15.69
C VAL A 122 -1.26 5.35 -14.64
N GLY A 123 -1.76 6.60 -14.67
CA GLY A 123 -2.79 7.08 -13.74
C GLY A 123 -4.13 6.39 -13.92
N ILE A 124 -4.59 6.22 -15.17
CA ILE A 124 -5.84 5.51 -15.47
C ILE A 124 -5.78 4.06 -15.00
N VAL A 125 -4.71 3.32 -15.32
CA VAL A 125 -4.54 1.92 -14.92
C VAL A 125 -4.46 1.81 -13.40
N SER A 126 -3.79 2.74 -12.72
CA SER A 126 -3.73 2.75 -11.26
C SER A 126 -5.12 2.88 -10.61
N ILE A 127 -5.96 3.80 -11.12
CA ILE A 127 -7.33 3.99 -10.63
C ILE A 127 -8.18 2.75 -10.95
N LEU A 128 -8.10 2.23 -12.17
CA LEU A 128 -8.87 1.05 -12.60
C LEU A 128 -8.49 -0.19 -11.79
N CYS A 129 -7.21 -0.42 -11.51
CA CYS A 129 -6.75 -1.52 -10.67
C CYS A 129 -7.18 -1.37 -9.21
N GLY A 130 -7.20 -0.13 -8.68
CA GLY A 130 -7.77 0.16 -7.37
C GLY A 130 -9.26 -0.20 -7.28
N LEU A 131 -10.05 0.13 -8.31
CA LEU A 131 -11.47 -0.29 -8.42
C LEU A 131 -11.61 -1.80 -8.59
N ALA A 132 -10.81 -2.40 -9.49
CA ALA A 132 -10.83 -3.82 -9.81
C ALA A 132 -10.30 -4.69 -8.67
N TYR A 133 -9.69 -4.09 -7.63
CA TYR A 133 -9.18 -4.84 -6.49
C TYR A 133 -10.30 -5.64 -5.80
N THR A 134 -11.48 -5.02 -5.61
CA THR A 134 -12.67 -5.67 -5.03
C THR A 134 -13.89 -5.58 -5.95
N GLY A 135 -13.91 -4.65 -6.90
CA GLY A 135 -14.99 -4.42 -7.86
C GLY A 135 -14.89 -5.28 -9.11
N GLY A 136 -15.93 -5.16 -9.97
CA GLY A 136 -16.00 -5.85 -11.26
C GLY A 136 -16.31 -7.36 -11.16
N PRO A 137 -16.31 -8.03 -12.33
CA PRO A 137 -16.67 -9.45 -12.42
C PRO A 137 -15.55 -10.38 -11.94
N TRP A 138 -14.30 -9.91 -11.95
CA TRP A 138 -13.13 -10.71 -11.57
C TRP A 138 -12.18 -9.89 -10.67
N PRO A 139 -12.54 -9.71 -9.36
CA PRO A 139 -11.76 -8.88 -8.46
C PRO A 139 -10.36 -9.44 -8.23
N LEU A 140 -9.34 -8.58 -8.33
CA LEU A 140 -7.93 -8.97 -8.20
C LEU A 140 -7.62 -9.56 -6.82
N GLY A 141 -8.11 -8.92 -5.75
CA GLY A 141 -7.93 -9.39 -4.38
C GLY A 141 -8.61 -10.72 -4.09
N TYR A 142 -9.73 -11.01 -4.79
CA TYR A 142 -10.45 -12.27 -4.64
C TYR A 142 -9.77 -13.43 -5.39
N ASN A 143 -8.97 -13.14 -6.41
CA ASN A 143 -8.34 -14.13 -7.26
C ASN A 143 -6.86 -14.39 -6.94
N GLY A 144 -6.38 -13.94 -5.77
CA GLY A 144 -5.02 -14.20 -5.28
C GLY A 144 -3.95 -13.30 -5.92
N LEU A 145 -4.37 -12.24 -6.60
CA LEU A 145 -3.47 -11.26 -7.19
C LEU A 145 -3.23 -10.03 -6.30
N GLY A 146 -3.87 -9.98 -5.11
CA GLY A 146 -3.79 -8.83 -4.21
C GLY A 146 -2.36 -8.44 -3.87
N ASP A 147 -1.54 -9.41 -3.44
CA ASP A 147 -0.15 -9.18 -3.07
C ASP A 147 0.69 -8.67 -4.24
N LEU A 148 0.51 -9.26 -5.44
CA LEU A 148 1.22 -8.86 -6.65
C LEU A 148 0.85 -7.42 -7.05
N PHE A 149 -0.44 -7.07 -7.04
CA PHE A 149 -0.88 -5.73 -7.40
C PHE A 149 -0.45 -4.68 -6.38
N VAL A 150 -0.44 -5.01 -5.09
CA VAL A 150 0.14 -4.12 -4.06
C VAL A 150 1.64 -3.95 -4.28
N PHE A 151 2.40 -5.01 -4.55
CA PHE A 151 3.81 -4.92 -4.89
C PHE A 151 4.06 -3.99 -6.09
N ILE A 152 3.30 -4.15 -7.18
CA ILE A 152 3.45 -3.35 -8.40
C ILE A 152 3.08 -1.88 -8.13
N PHE A 153 1.89 -1.61 -7.57
CA PHE A 153 1.37 -0.24 -7.51
C PHE A 153 1.93 0.58 -6.35
N PHE A 154 2.18 -0.02 -5.18
CA PHE A 154 2.79 0.69 -4.05
C PHE A 154 4.32 0.64 -4.04
N GLY A 155 4.91 -0.30 -4.78
CA GLY A 155 6.36 -0.36 -5.01
C GLY A 155 6.71 0.32 -6.33
N LEU A 156 6.72 -0.48 -7.40
CA LEU A 156 7.27 -0.08 -8.69
C LEU A 156 6.59 1.18 -9.25
N VAL A 157 5.26 1.19 -9.37
CA VAL A 157 4.56 2.33 -9.96
C VAL A 157 4.71 3.58 -9.10
N ALA A 158 4.46 3.50 -7.79
CA ALA A 158 4.45 4.69 -6.94
C ALA A 158 5.86 5.30 -6.76
N VAL A 159 6.89 4.49 -6.51
CA VAL A 159 8.26 4.98 -6.31
C VAL A 159 8.87 5.44 -7.63
N ASP A 160 8.85 4.56 -8.67
CA ASP A 160 9.49 4.86 -9.94
C ASP A 160 8.80 6.04 -10.65
N THR A 161 7.45 6.14 -10.59
CA THR A 161 6.73 7.28 -11.18
C THR A 161 7.02 8.58 -10.42
N THR A 162 7.06 8.54 -9.08
CA THR A 162 7.39 9.73 -8.27
C THR A 162 8.80 10.22 -8.58
N PHE A 163 9.76 9.33 -8.74
CA PHE A 163 11.12 9.68 -9.18
C PHE A 163 11.11 10.20 -10.62
N TYR A 164 10.49 9.46 -11.54
CA TYR A 164 10.44 9.82 -12.98
C TYR A 164 9.86 11.20 -13.23
N VAL A 165 8.76 11.53 -12.58
CA VAL A 165 8.11 12.86 -12.72
C VAL A 165 9.07 13.98 -12.37
N GLN A 166 9.97 13.77 -11.41
CA GLN A 166 10.91 14.78 -10.92
C GLN A 166 12.20 14.86 -11.75
N VAL A 167 12.67 13.71 -12.27
CA VAL A 167 14.03 13.59 -12.88
C VAL A 167 13.97 13.34 -14.38
N GLY A 168 12.88 12.72 -14.89
CA GLY A 168 12.68 12.46 -16.32
C GLY A 168 13.17 11.09 -16.81
N TYR A 169 13.76 10.26 -15.94
CA TYR A 169 14.22 8.90 -16.24
C TYR A 169 14.04 7.99 -15.02
N VAL A 170 14.31 6.69 -15.16
CA VAL A 170 14.33 5.74 -14.04
C VAL A 170 15.64 4.94 -14.10
N THR A 171 16.19 4.60 -12.95
CA THR A 171 17.46 3.88 -12.79
C THR A 171 17.29 2.63 -11.93
N SER A 172 18.21 1.66 -12.05
CA SER A 172 18.10 0.38 -11.37
C SER A 172 18.18 0.49 -9.84
N ASP A 173 18.88 1.49 -9.30
CA ASP A 173 18.90 1.77 -7.85
C ASP A 173 17.51 2.21 -7.36
N VAL A 174 16.80 3.04 -8.13
CA VAL A 174 15.43 3.48 -7.83
C VAL A 174 14.48 2.29 -7.86
N THR A 175 14.51 1.49 -8.93
CA THR A 175 13.65 0.30 -9.04
C THR A 175 13.96 -0.75 -7.97
N SER A 176 15.21 -0.86 -7.50
CA SER A 176 15.58 -1.72 -6.37
C SER A 176 14.91 -1.24 -5.06
N CYS A 177 14.90 0.07 -4.81
CA CYS A 177 14.18 0.66 -3.68
C CYS A 177 12.66 0.47 -3.83
N ALA A 178 12.12 0.66 -5.05
CA ALA A 178 10.72 0.45 -5.37
C ALA A 178 10.29 -0.98 -5.06
N ALA A 179 11.09 -1.97 -5.45
CA ALA A 179 10.85 -3.37 -5.13
C ALA A 179 10.83 -3.63 -3.62
N ALA A 180 11.79 -3.08 -2.86
CA ALA A 180 11.83 -3.22 -1.41
C ALA A 180 10.57 -2.64 -0.74
N ILE A 181 10.15 -1.44 -1.14
CA ILE A 181 8.93 -0.80 -0.63
C ILE A 181 7.69 -1.62 -1.01
N GLY A 182 7.60 -2.12 -2.24
CA GLY A 182 6.50 -2.96 -2.71
C GLY A 182 6.36 -4.26 -1.92
N LEU A 183 7.48 -4.94 -1.62
CA LEU A 183 7.51 -6.15 -0.79
C LEU A 183 6.99 -5.87 0.62
N LEU A 184 7.42 -4.79 1.25
CA LEU A 184 6.95 -4.41 2.58
C LEU A 184 5.50 -3.93 2.59
N ALA A 185 5.04 -3.26 1.52
CA ALA A 185 3.65 -2.86 1.37
C ALA A 185 2.74 -4.10 1.22
N SER A 186 3.16 -5.10 0.44
CA SER A 186 2.44 -6.38 0.33
C SER A 186 2.33 -7.10 1.67
N ASN A 187 3.35 -7.02 2.51
CA ASN A 187 3.32 -7.61 3.84
C ASN A 187 2.21 -7.04 4.75
N ILE A 188 1.67 -5.84 4.47
CA ILE A 188 0.50 -5.30 5.20
C ILE A 188 -0.76 -6.16 4.96
N LEU A 189 -0.89 -6.78 3.78
CA LEU A 189 -2.02 -7.68 3.48
C LEU A 189 -1.93 -9.01 4.22
N VAL A 190 -0.72 -9.49 4.49
CA VAL A 190 -0.50 -10.86 4.99
C VAL A 190 -1.18 -11.12 6.34
N PRO A 191 -1.05 -10.29 7.40
CA PRO A 191 -1.76 -10.51 8.66
C PRO A 191 -3.29 -10.47 8.49
N ASN A 192 -3.78 -9.65 7.56
CA ASN A 192 -5.21 -9.57 7.27
C ASN A 192 -5.73 -10.85 6.62
N ASN A 193 -5.06 -11.30 5.54
CA ASN A 193 -5.40 -12.54 4.83
C ASN A 193 -5.19 -13.78 5.72
N TYR A 194 -4.19 -13.75 6.61
CA TYR A 194 -3.92 -14.81 7.58
C TYR A 194 -5.06 -14.96 8.59
N ARG A 195 -5.58 -13.82 9.11
CA ARG A 195 -6.71 -13.78 10.03
C ARG A 195 -7.99 -14.29 9.35
N ASP A 196 -8.24 -13.78 8.14
CA ASP A 196 -9.52 -13.94 7.44
C ASP A 196 -9.55 -15.21 6.56
N ALA A 197 -8.52 -16.08 6.60
CA ALA A 197 -8.38 -17.22 5.69
C ALA A 197 -9.61 -18.12 5.60
N GLU A 198 -10.27 -18.42 6.72
CA GLU A 198 -11.45 -19.30 6.77
C GLU A 198 -12.70 -18.58 6.25
N THR A 199 -12.91 -17.32 6.64
CA THR A 199 -14.04 -16.50 6.17
C THR A 199 -13.87 -16.11 4.70
N ASP A 200 -12.64 -15.84 4.23
CA ASP A 200 -12.33 -15.57 2.83
C ASP A 200 -12.61 -16.82 1.96
N ALA A 201 -12.19 -18.01 2.42
CA ALA A 201 -12.49 -19.25 1.71
C ALA A 201 -14.01 -19.49 1.60
N ALA A 202 -14.76 -19.26 2.68
CA ALA A 202 -16.23 -19.37 2.68
C ALA A 202 -16.90 -18.35 1.75
N ALA A 203 -16.32 -17.15 1.60
CA ALA A 203 -16.77 -16.11 0.67
C ALA A 203 -16.27 -16.33 -0.77
N GLY A 204 -15.60 -17.45 -1.08
CA GLY A 204 -15.08 -17.77 -2.41
C GLY A 204 -13.82 -16.97 -2.81
N LYS A 205 -13.19 -16.24 -1.89
CA LYS A 205 -11.92 -15.57 -2.14
C LYS A 205 -10.78 -16.59 -2.16
N LYS A 206 -9.85 -16.41 -3.08
CA LYS A 206 -8.70 -17.31 -3.31
C LYS A 206 -7.39 -16.57 -3.03
N THR A 207 -7.28 -15.90 -1.87
CA THR A 207 -6.03 -15.23 -1.46
C THR A 207 -4.87 -16.22 -1.42
N LEU A 208 -3.62 -15.74 -1.43
CA LEU A 208 -2.46 -16.65 -1.33
C LEU A 208 -2.51 -17.51 -0.08
N VAL A 209 -3.02 -16.97 1.04
CA VAL A 209 -3.17 -17.73 2.28
C VAL A 209 -4.22 -18.83 2.16
N VAL A 210 -5.34 -18.54 1.47
CA VAL A 210 -6.37 -19.56 1.20
C VAL A 210 -5.84 -20.66 0.29
N ARG A 211 -5.04 -20.31 -0.72
CA ARG A 211 -4.47 -21.28 -1.69
C ARG A 211 -3.35 -22.12 -1.12
N PHE A 212 -2.42 -21.51 -0.38
CA PHE A 212 -1.16 -22.15 0.02
C PHE A 212 -1.03 -22.35 1.54
N GLY A 213 -2.00 -21.85 2.31
CA GLY A 213 -2.08 -22.03 3.74
C GLY A 213 -1.26 -21.03 4.57
N LYS A 214 -1.50 -21.06 5.88
CA LYS A 214 -0.90 -20.14 6.87
C LYS A 214 0.64 -20.24 6.95
N LYS A 215 1.22 -21.44 6.73
CA LYS A 215 2.69 -21.64 6.72
C LYS A 215 3.34 -20.86 5.57
N PHE A 216 2.73 -20.90 4.39
CA PHE A 216 3.20 -20.12 3.23
C PHE A 216 3.16 -18.62 3.53
N ALA A 217 2.09 -18.11 4.16
CA ALA A 217 1.97 -16.70 4.53
C ALA A 217 3.12 -16.24 5.44
N VAL A 218 3.51 -17.04 6.44
CA VAL A 218 4.65 -16.75 7.31
C VAL A 218 5.95 -16.72 6.52
N TRP A 219 6.16 -17.70 5.62
CA TRP A 219 7.34 -17.76 4.77
C TRP A 219 7.40 -16.54 3.83
N GLN A 220 6.29 -16.22 3.14
CA GLN A 220 6.17 -15.05 2.27
C GLN A 220 6.52 -13.76 3.02
N TYR A 221 5.95 -13.57 4.21
CA TYR A 221 6.18 -12.39 5.05
C TYR A 221 7.66 -12.25 5.42
N GLY A 222 8.28 -13.32 5.91
CA GLY A 222 9.68 -13.33 6.31
C GLY A 222 10.63 -13.12 5.13
N LEU A 223 10.37 -13.79 3.99
CA LEU A 223 11.17 -13.62 2.78
C LEU A 223 11.08 -12.18 2.25
N SER A 224 9.87 -11.63 2.14
CA SER A 224 9.67 -10.26 1.68
C SER A 224 10.38 -9.23 2.57
N ALA A 225 10.31 -9.40 3.89
CA ALA A 225 11.02 -8.53 4.83
C ALA A 225 12.55 -8.66 4.69
N THR A 226 13.06 -9.88 4.53
CA THR A 226 14.49 -10.15 4.35
C THR A 226 15.00 -9.55 3.05
N VAL A 227 14.32 -9.78 1.92
CA VAL A 227 14.70 -9.22 0.61
C VAL A 227 14.67 -7.70 0.63
N ALA A 228 13.66 -7.10 1.24
CA ALA A 228 13.61 -5.64 1.40
C ALA A 228 14.79 -5.10 2.21
N LEU A 229 15.19 -5.78 3.29
CA LEU A 229 16.34 -5.41 4.11
C LEU A 229 17.69 -5.61 3.38
N LEU A 230 17.75 -6.38 2.30
CA LEU A 230 18.96 -6.49 1.47
C LEU A 230 19.12 -5.29 0.49
N CYS A 231 18.06 -4.56 0.19
CA CYS A 231 18.10 -3.39 -0.71
C CYS A 231 19.17 -2.36 -0.31
N PRO A 232 19.31 -1.95 0.97
CA PRO A 232 20.36 -1.03 1.40
C PRO A 232 21.79 -1.52 1.06
N LEU A 233 22.03 -2.83 1.10
CA LEU A 233 23.32 -3.41 0.71
C LEU A 233 23.54 -3.28 -0.81
N ALA A 234 22.48 -3.50 -1.61
CA ALA A 234 22.56 -3.30 -3.06
C ALA A 234 22.86 -1.84 -3.42
N LEU A 235 22.31 -0.86 -2.69
CA LEU A 235 22.59 0.58 -2.91
C LEU A 235 24.09 0.91 -2.75
N ARG A 236 24.84 0.17 -1.91
CA ARG A 236 26.28 0.34 -1.82
C ARG A 236 26.99 0.03 -3.15
N LEU A 237 26.47 -0.91 -3.94
CA LEU A 237 27.01 -1.26 -5.25
C LEU A 237 26.75 -0.15 -6.29
N TYR A 238 25.73 0.68 -6.07
CA TYR A 238 25.44 1.88 -6.88
C TYR A 238 26.19 3.14 -6.42
N GLY A 239 27.13 3.00 -5.48
CA GLY A 239 28.00 4.11 -5.06
C GLY A 239 27.44 4.99 -3.95
N TYR A 240 26.33 4.61 -3.32
CA TYR A 240 25.80 5.34 -2.16
C TYR A 240 26.73 5.16 -0.93
N GLY A 241 26.81 6.18 -0.07
CA GLY A 241 27.57 6.17 1.18
C GLY A 241 27.01 5.21 2.23
N TRP A 242 27.69 5.07 3.37
CA TRP A 242 27.32 4.13 4.43
C TRP A 242 25.95 4.44 5.08
N ALA A 243 25.48 5.67 4.99
CA ALA A 243 24.20 6.09 5.55
C ALA A 243 23.00 5.28 5.01
N VAL A 244 23.09 4.74 3.77
CA VAL A 244 22.00 3.91 3.20
C VAL A 244 21.77 2.62 3.98
N LEU A 245 22.71 2.19 4.84
CA LEU A 245 22.56 1.00 5.69
C LEU A 245 21.68 1.22 6.92
N LEU A 246 21.24 2.45 7.21
CA LEU A 246 20.37 2.77 8.34
C LEU A 246 19.17 1.81 8.50
N PRO A 247 18.45 1.40 7.41
CA PRO A 247 17.33 0.47 7.56
C PRO A 247 17.69 -0.90 8.13
N LEU A 248 18.95 -1.32 8.08
CA LEU A 248 19.38 -2.62 8.64
C LEU A 248 19.18 -2.73 10.15
N VAL A 249 19.10 -1.60 10.87
CA VAL A 249 18.76 -1.57 12.31
C VAL A 249 17.39 -2.19 12.60
N LEU A 250 16.53 -2.26 11.59
CA LEU A 250 15.19 -2.85 11.70
C LEU A 250 15.18 -4.38 11.53
N ALA A 251 16.30 -5.02 11.21
CA ALA A 251 16.35 -6.48 10.97
C ALA A 251 15.82 -7.31 12.15
N PRO A 252 16.15 -7.03 13.43
CA PRO A 252 15.55 -7.74 14.56
C PRO A 252 14.02 -7.57 14.63
N GLY A 253 13.51 -6.36 14.27
CA GLY A 253 12.08 -6.06 14.21
C GLY A 253 11.35 -6.88 13.14
N GLY A 254 11.92 -6.98 11.94
CA GLY A 254 11.37 -7.81 10.86
C GLY A 254 11.28 -9.29 11.24
N PHE A 255 12.34 -9.81 11.88
CA PHE A 255 12.34 -11.18 12.41
C PHE A 255 11.30 -11.37 13.52
N ALA A 256 11.20 -10.42 14.46
CA ALA A 256 10.22 -10.47 15.54
C ALA A 256 8.79 -10.47 15.02
N LEU A 257 8.46 -9.62 14.02
CA LEU A 257 7.13 -9.58 13.40
C LEU A 257 6.79 -10.90 12.71
N THR A 258 7.75 -11.48 11.98
CA THR A 258 7.58 -12.81 11.33
C THR A 258 7.28 -13.90 12.36
N ARG A 259 8.00 -13.93 13.48
CA ARG A 259 7.74 -14.89 14.57
C ARG A 259 6.39 -14.65 15.25
N ARG A 260 6.02 -13.40 15.47
CA ARG A 260 4.70 -13.06 16.02
C ARG A 260 3.57 -13.50 15.10
N LEU A 261 3.72 -13.35 13.77
CA LEU A 261 2.74 -13.85 12.79
C LEU A 261 2.62 -15.38 12.89
N ALA A 262 3.74 -16.09 12.96
CA ALA A 262 3.76 -17.55 13.07
C ALA A 262 3.12 -18.06 14.39
N ALA A 263 3.27 -17.31 15.47
CA ALA A 263 2.74 -17.67 16.79
C ALA A 263 1.31 -17.19 17.04
N SER A 264 0.82 -16.21 16.23
CA SER A 264 -0.48 -15.57 16.45
C SER A 264 -1.65 -16.56 16.27
N ARG A 265 -2.55 -16.57 17.21
CA ARG A 265 -3.75 -17.42 17.19
C ARG A 265 -5.03 -16.58 17.26
N GLU A 266 -4.98 -15.48 17.99
CA GLU A 266 -6.13 -14.64 18.24
C GLU A 266 -6.26 -13.53 17.19
N PRO A 267 -7.48 -13.22 16.73
CA PRO A 267 -7.72 -12.15 15.77
C PRO A 267 -7.20 -10.77 16.21
N ALA A 268 -7.25 -10.48 17.51
CA ALA A 268 -6.75 -9.22 18.08
C ALA A 268 -5.22 -9.07 17.86
N GLU A 269 -4.45 -10.15 17.98
CA GLU A 269 -3.02 -10.18 17.72
C GLU A 269 -2.73 -9.89 16.25
N GLN A 270 -3.52 -10.46 15.34
CA GLN A 270 -3.35 -10.29 13.89
C GLN A 270 -3.75 -8.88 13.43
N ILE A 271 -4.76 -8.26 14.09
CA ILE A 271 -5.11 -6.85 13.87
C ILE A 271 -3.97 -5.93 14.35
N ALA A 272 -3.36 -6.22 15.50
CA ALA A 272 -2.20 -5.47 15.99
C ALA A 272 -0.99 -5.62 15.03
N LEU A 273 -0.72 -6.84 14.55
CA LEU A 273 0.35 -7.12 13.58
C LEU A 273 0.20 -6.31 12.29
N LEU A 274 -1.02 -6.14 11.77
CA LEU A 274 -1.24 -5.28 10.60
C LEU A 274 -0.74 -3.85 10.87
N GLY A 275 -1.08 -3.28 12.02
CA GLY A 275 -0.62 -1.96 12.42
C GLY A 275 0.90 -1.88 12.59
N ASP A 276 1.50 -2.89 13.20
CA ASP A 276 2.95 -2.95 13.43
C ASP A 276 3.71 -3.17 12.11
N THR A 277 3.15 -3.93 11.16
CA THR A 277 3.70 -4.07 9.80
C THR A 277 3.69 -2.73 9.05
N ALA A 278 2.60 -1.96 9.16
CA ALA A 278 2.54 -0.62 8.57
C ALA A 278 3.57 0.34 9.19
N LYS A 279 3.80 0.27 10.51
CA LYS A 279 4.87 1.02 11.19
C LYS A 279 6.26 0.58 10.74
N PHE A 280 6.47 -0.73 10.52
CA PHE A 280 7.73 -1.27 10.01
C PHE A 280 8.03 -0.73 8.60
N LEU A 281 7.05 -0.75 7.68
CA LEU A 281 7.17 -0.11 6.37
C LEU A 281 7.52 1.38 6.50
N ALA A 282 6.82 2.11 7.39
CA ALA A 282 7.06 3.53 7.59
C ALA A 282 8.49 3.78 8.13
N ALA A 283 8.93 3.05 9.13
CA ALA A 283 10.27 3.16 9.69
C ALA A 283 11.35 2.83 8.64
N PHE A 284 11.15 1.74 7.87
CA PHE A 284 12.05 1.37 6.80
C PHE A 284 12.15 2.48 5.75
N GLY A 285 11.03 3.00 5.26
CA GLY A 285 11.00 4.05 4.26
C GLY A 285 11.63 5.36 4.74
N VAL A 286 11.39 5.76 6.00
CA VAL A 286 12.02 6.95 6.62
C VAL A 286 13.53 6.77 6.70
N LEU A 287 14.01 5.63 7.22
CA LEU A 287 15.45 5.37 7.35
C LEU A 287 16.13 5.22 5.98
N LEU A 288 15.46 4.61 5.00
CA LEU A 288 15.96 4.52 3.63
C LEU A 288 16.07 5.90 3.00
N SER A 289 15.03 6.73 3.13
CA SER A 289 15.03 8.10 2.61
C SER A 289 16.13 8.95 3.23
N ALA A 290 16.30 8.88 4.54
CA ALA A 290 17.39 9.56 5.25
C ALA A 290 18.75 9.04 4.79
N GLY A 291 18.91 7.72 4.70
CA GLY A 291 20.15 7.09 4.24
C GLY A 291 20.55 7.50 2.83
N VAL A 292 19.56 7.56 1.91
CA VAL A 292 19.76 8.02 0.54
C VAL A 292 20.13 9.51 0.48
N TRP A 293 19.43 10.33 1.29
CA TRP A 293 19.67 11.78 1.36
C TRP A 293 21.09 12.12 1.80
N PHE A 294 21.61 11.44 2.83
CA PHE A 294 22.94 11.67 3.40
C PHE A 294 24.02 10.81 2.75
N GLY A 295 23.66 9.86 1.90
CA GLY A 295 24.56 8.86 1.32
C GLY A 295 25.08 9.18 -0.10
N LYS A 296 24.67 10.31 -0.70
CA LYS A 296 25.08 10.66 -2.06
C LYS A 296 25.69 12.07 -2.17
#